data_43c624dda24ac40eb090452d8e358b9b
#
_entry.id   43c624dda24ac40eb090452d8e358b9b
#
_cell.length_a   1.000
_cell.length_b   1.000
_cell.length_c   1.000
_cell.angle_alpha   90.00
_cell.angle_beta   90.00
_cell.angle_gamma   90.00
#
_symmetry.space_group_name_H-M   'P 1'
#
loop_
_entity.id
_entity.type
_entity.pdbx_description
1 polymer ?
#
loop_
_entity_poly.entity_id
_entity_poly.type
_entity_poly.pdbx_seq_one_letter_code
_entity_poly.pdbx_strand_id
1 'polypeptide(L)' 'DLPTIGLQTLKDCKKYGLKGIVLKSKKNIILDKVKCIQFANKNRIFIKII' A
#
# COMPACT_ATOMS: atom_id res chain seq x y z
N ASP A 1 -4.52 -3.87 -18.07
CA ASP A 1 -4.24 -2.86 -17.07
C ASP A 1 -3.74 -3.49 -15.78
N LEU A 2 -2.71 -2.89 -15.21
CA LEU A 2 -2.19 -3.35 -13.93
C LEU A 2 -2.95 -2.66 -12.79
N PRO A 3 -3.24 -3.38 -11.69
CA PRO A 3 -3.81 -2.75 -10.51
C PRO A 3 -2.89 -1.64 -9.99
N THR A 4 -3.48 -0.50 -9.68
CA THR A 4 -2.75 0.66 -9.18
C THR A 4 -3.00 0.80 -7.69
N ILE A 5 -1.91 0.88 -6.93
CA ILE A 5 -1.96 1.07 -5.48
C ILE A 5 -1.53 2.50 -5.19
N GLY A 6 -2.30 3.19 -4.40
CA GLY A 6 -1.99 4.56 -4.02
C GLY A 6 -2.27 4.82 -2.55
N LEU A 7 -2.13 6.08 -2.15
CA LEU A 7 -2.34 6.47 -0.77
C LEU A 7 -3.76 6.14 -0.29
N GLN A 8 -4.76 6.25 -1.18
CA GLN A 8 -6.14 5.92 -0.83
C GLN A 8 -6.28 4.45 -0.44
N THR A 9 -5.56 3.56 -1.11
CA THR A 9 -5.56 2.13 -0.77
C THR A 9 -5.10 1.92 0.67
N LEU A 10 -4.04 2.61 1.09
CA LEU A 10 -3.53 2.51 2.45
C LEU A 10 -4.47 3.14 3.47
N LYS A 11 -5.12 4.24 3.10
CA LYS A 11 -6.14 4.85 3.96
C LYS A 11 -7.31 3.91 4.18
N ASP A 12 -7.71 3.18 3.14
CA ASP A 12 -8.75 2.16 3.26
C ASP A 12 -8.32 1.01 4.15
N CYS A 13 -7.06 0.58 4.04
CA CYS A 13 -6.52 -0.44 4.93
C CYS A 13 -6.65 -0.02 6.40
N LYS A 14 -6.28 1.21 6.71
CA LYS A 14 -6.41 1.74 8.06
C LYS A 14 -7.87 1.79 8.49
N LYS A 15 -8.75 2.27 7.61
CA LYS A 15 -10.18 2.40 7.90
C LYS A 15 -10.82 1.05 8.27
N TYR A 16 -10.43 0.00 7.55
CA TYR A 16 -11.01 -1.32 7.75
C TYR A 16 -10.22 -2.22 8.70
N GLY A 17 -9.21 -1.65 9.36
CA GLY A 17 -8.43 -2.40 10.35
C GLY A 17 -7.47 -3.42 9.75
N LEU A 18 -7.14 -3.31 8.48
CA LEU A 18 -6.17 -4.18 7.85
C LEU A 18 -4.75 -3.77 8.25
N LYS A 19 -3.90 -4.75 8.51
CA LYS A 19 -2.55 -4.49 9.01
C LYS A 19 -1.49 -4.41 7.91
N GLY A 20 -1.84 -4.74 6.69
CA GLY A 20 -0.87 -4.67 5.61
C GLY A 20 -1.40 -5.18 4.29
N ILE A 21 -0.57 -5.05 3.27
CA ILE A 21 -0.88 -5.50 1.92
C ILE A 21 0.32 -6.24 1.34
N VAL A 22 0.04 -7.17 0.45
CA VAL A 22 1.06 -7.91 -0.29
C VAL A 22 0.87 -7.61 -1.78
N LEU A 23 1.94 -7.19 -2.44
CA LEU A 23 1.93 -6.82 -3.84
C LEU A 23 2.88 -7.69 -4.65
N LYS A 24 2.54 -7.93 -5.90
CA LYS A 24 3.46 -8.59 -6.85
C LYS A 24 4.15 -7.50 -7.66
N SER A 25 5.48 -7.48 -7.63
CA SER A 25 6.27 -6.41 -8.22
C SER A 25 6.01 -6.18 -9.71
N LYS A 26 5.65 -7.22 -10.45
CA LYS A 26 5.37 -7.12 -11.89
C LYS A 26 3.88 -7.02 -12.21
N LYS A 27 3.02 -7.01 -11.21
CA LYS A 27 1.56 -7.03 -11.38
C LYS A 27 0.87 -5.82 -10.77
N ASN A 28 1.60 -4.99 -10.04
CA ASN A 28 1.02 -3.84 -9.36
C ASN A 28 1.88 -2.60 -9.60
N ILE A 29 1.22 -1.46 -9.64
CA ILE A 29 1.89 -0.16 -9.75
C ILE A 29 1.59 0.62 -8.47
N ILE A 30 2.64 1.18 -7.86
CA ILE A 30 2.48 2.01 -6.67
C ILE A 30 2.67 3.47 -7.07
N LEU A 31 1.63 4.28 -6.90
CA LEU A 31 1.70 5.72 -7.08
C LEU A 31 2.19 6.39 -5.79
N ASP A 32 3.02 7.43 -5.94
CA ASP A 32 3.55 8.17 -4.79
C ASP A 32 4.17 7.23 -3.76
N LYS A 33 5.06 6.36 -4.20
CA LYS A 33 5.64 5.31 -3.37
C LYS A 33 6.18 5.82 -2.05
N VAL A 34 6.90 6.95 -2.05
CA VAL A 34 7.47 7.52 -0.83
C VAL A 34 6.37 7.88 0.16
N LYS A 35 5.32 8.54 -0.30
CA LYS A 35 4.20 8.92 0.55
C LYS A 35 3.48 7.69 1.09
N CYS A 36 3.32 6.67 0.27
CA CYS A 36 2.70 5.41 0.70
C CYS A 36 3.52 4.75 1.80
N ILE A 37 4.83 4.68 1.64
CA ILE A 37 5.71 4.09 2.64
C ILE A 37 5.66 4.88 3.94
N GLN A 38 5.69 6.21 3.86
CA GLN A 38 5.61 7.06 5.05
C GLN A 38 4.29 6.86 5.78
N PHE A 39 3.18 6.83 5.05
CA PHE A 39 1.86 6.60 5.65
C PHE A 39 1.80 5.21 6.30
N ALA A 40 2.31 4.20 5.61
CA ALA A 40 2.32 2.83 6.13
C ALA A 40 3.11 2.74 7.43
N ASN A 41 4.30 3.32 7.46
CA ASN A 41 5.14 3.31 8.65
C ASN A 41 4.47 4.04 9.81
N LYS A 42 3.86 5.19 9.54
CA LYS A 42 3.19 5.99 10.56
C LYS A 42 2.00 5.25 11.17
N ASN A 43 1.30 4.45 10.37
CA ASN A 43 0.08 3.76 10.80
C ASN A 43 0.30 2.27 11.05
N ARG A 44 1.56 1.82 11.06
CA ARG A 44 1.93 0.43 11.32
C ARG A 44 1.27 -0.55 10.35
N ILE A 45 1.19 -0.15 9.08
CA ILE A 45 0.70 -0.99 8.00
C ILE A 45 1.92 -1.50 7.24
N PHE A 46 2.05 -2.82 7.06
CA PHE A 46 3.17 -3.33 6.29
C PHE A 46 2.83 -3.38 4.79
N ILE A 47 3.86 -3.23 3.97
CA ILE A 47 3.76 -3.43 2.54
C ILE A 47 4.83 -4.45 2.17
N LYS A 48 4.40 -5.58 1.63
CA LYS A 48 5.31 -6.63 1.19
C LYS A 48 5.22 -6.77 -0.32
N ILE A 49 6.36 -6.77 -0.98
CA ILE A 49 6.43 -6.94 -2.43
C ILE A 49 7.10 -8.29 -2.71
N ILE A 50 6.42 -9.12 -3.46
CA ILE A 50 6.92 -10.45 -3.80
C ILE A 50 7.11 -10.64 -5.30
#